data_91f5d322763f185d15326ee6e97feaef
#
_entry.id   91f5d322763f185d15326ee6e97feaef
#
_cell.length_a   1.000
_cell.length_b   1.000
_cell.length_c   1.000
_cell.angle_alpha   90.00
_cell.angle_beta   90.00
_cell.angle_gamma   90.00
#
_symmetry.space_group_name_H-M   'P 1'
#
loop_
_entity.id
_entity.type
_entity.pdbx_description
1 polymer ?
#
loop_
_entity_poly.entity_id
_entity_poly.type
_entity_poly.pdbx_seq_one_letter_code
_entity_poly.pdbx_strand_id
1 'polypeptide(L)'
;MVYVNISGNAVAMPWRNSVPAIVQGWYLGSEAGDALASVLVGDANPSGKLPFTWVKSLKQVGAHALNTYPGVWRKEGGQQTPGNIIDEDYKEGIYVGYRWTDLKKERPEFAFGHGLSYTTFALSNLRADKTAMGRNDSIAFTVNVKNTGAKAGAETVQLYIHDRKASVDRPVKELKGFSKVWLEPGESKDVTIVIDNSALSFYDEAQEQWRSENGVFEAWVGNASDNLKLKKAFELK
;
A
#
# COMPACT_ATOMS: atom_id res chain seq x y z
N MET A 1 2.26 -20.97 -19.51
CA MET A 1 2.97 -21.25 -18.23
C MET A 1 2.49 -20.25 -17.20
N VAL A 2 2.15 -20.71 -16.00
CA VAL A 2 1.87 -19.86 -14.83
C VAL A 2 2.91 -20.19 -13.78
N TYR A 3 3.53 -19.18 -13.19
CA TYR A 3 4.43 -19.35 -12.05
C TYR A 3 3.64 -19.13 -10.75
N VAL A 4 3.62 -20.12 -9.88
CA VAL A 4 3.01 -20.03 -8.54
C VAL A 4 4.14 -19.89 -7.52
N ASN A 5 4.17 -18.77 -6.83
CA ASN A 5 5.12 -18.50 -5.76
C ASN A 5 4.45 -18.74 -4.40
N ILE A 6 5.05 -19.58 -3.56
CA ILE A 6 4.62 -19.84 -2.20
C ILE A 6 5.76 -19.40 -1.28
N SER A 7 5.61 -18.21 -0.71
CA SER A 7 6.60 -17.59 0.17
C SER A 7 5.93 -16.58 1.09
N GLY A 8 6.46 -16.39 2.29
CA GLY A 8 5.97 -15.37 3.23
C GLY A 8 6.46 -13.96 2.92
N ASN A 9 7.49 -13.81 2.08
CA ASN A 9 8.12 -12.54 1.74
C ASN A 9 8.33 -12.40 0.24
N ALA A 10 8.68 -11.18 -0.19
CA ALA A 10 9.12 -10.93 -1.55
C ALA A 10 10.38 -11.74 -1.89
N VAL A 11 10.41 -12.29 -3.08
CA VAL A 11 11.58 -12.94 -3.68
C VAL A 11 12.01 -12.16 -4.92
N ALA A 12 13.30 -12.12 -5.20
CA ALA A 12 13.80 -11.53 -6.44
C ALA A 12 13.34 -12.35 -7.65
N MET A 13 12.81 -11.69 -8.67
CA MET A 13 12.24 -12.33 -9.87
C MET A 13 12.95 -11.83 -11.15
N PRO A 14 14.25 -12.11 -11.35
CA PRO A 14 14.97 -11.64 -12.53
C PRO A 14 14.39 -12.21 -13.84
N TRP A 15 13.65 -13.31 -13.74
CA TRP A 15 12.95 -14.01 -14.82
C TRP A 15 11.51 -13.51 -15.05
N ARG A 16 11.02 -12.52 -14.31
CA ARG A 16 9.60 -12.08 -14.36
C ARG A 16 9.07 -11.84 -15.76
N ASN A 17 9.88 -11.23 -16.64
CA ASN A 17 9.47 -10.93 -18.00
C ASN A 17 9.42 -12.17 -18.92
N SER A 18 9.89 -13.32 -18.47
CA SER A 18 9.87 -14.58 -19.22
C SER A 18 8.64 -15.43 -18.94
N VAL A 19 7.76 -15.01 -18.00
CA VAL A 19 6.54 -15.73 -17.66
C VAL A 19 5.32 -14.83 -17.85
N PRO A 20 4.23 -15.34 -18.46
CA PRO A 20 3.05 -14.53 -18.76
C PRO A 20 2.17 -14.25 -17.53
N ALA A 21 2.23 -15.09 -16.50
CA ALA A 21 1.41 -14.95 -15.30
C ALA A 21 2.13 -15.43 -14.04
N ILE A 22 1.93 -14.70 -12.93
CA ILE A 22 2.48 -15.00 -11.63
C ILE A 22 1.34 -14.98 -10.61
N VAL A 23 1.24 -16.02 -9.80
CA VAL A 23 0.32 -16.12 -8.65
C VAL A 23 1.15 -16.15 -7.37
N GLN A 24 0.90 -15.22 -6.46
CA GLN A 24 1.46 -15.23 -5.11
C GLN A 24 0.48 -15.94 -4.18
N GLY A 25 0.84 -17.14 -3.73
CA GLY A 25 -0.03 -17.99 -2.92
C GLY A 25 0.14 -17.79 -1.41
N TRP A 26 1.22 -17.14 -0.95
CA TRP A 26 1.53 -17.01 0.48
C TRP A 26 1.64 -18.37 1.18
N TYR A 27 1.11 -18.48 2.40
CA TYR A 27 0.95 -19.73 3.16
C TYR A 27 -0.54 -20.10 3.21
N LEU A 28 -0.97 -20.98 2.32
CA LEU A 28 -2.37 -21.23 2.02
C LEU A 28 -3.08 -22.19 3.00
N GLY A 29 -2.34 -22.85 3.90
CA GLY A 29 -2.93 -23.81 4.82
C GLY A 29 -3.31 -25.16 4.17
N SER A 30 -4.23 -25.88 4.80
CA SER A 30 -4.60 -27.26 4.39
C SER A 30 -5.32 -27.34 3.05
N GLU A 31 -6.08 -26.31 2.68
CA GLU A 31 -6.84 -26.26 1.42
C GLU A 31 -6.06 -25.63 0.25
N ALA A 32 -4.73 -25.61 0.34
CA ALA A 32 -3.85 -24.97 -0.64
C ALA A 32 -4.07 -25.47 -2.07
N GLY A 33 -4.27 -26.78 -2.24
CA GLY A 33 -4.49 -27.41 -3.54
C GLY A 33 -5.76 -26.91 -4.22
N ASP A 34 -6.87 -26.98 -3.51
CA ASP A 34 -8.19 -26.57 -4.03
C ASP A 34 -8.26 -25.08 -4.28
N ALA A 35 -7.70 -24.26 -3.39
CA ALA A 35 -7.64 -22.81 -3.55
C ALA A 35 -6.84 -22.40 -4.79
N LEU A 36 -5.67 -22.99 -5.00
CA LEU A 36 -4.85 -22.72 -6.19
C LEU A 36 -5.51 -23.24 -7.46
N ALA A 37 -6.06 -24.46 -7.44
CA ALA A 37 -6.75 -25.03 -8.58
C ALA A 37 -7.90 -24.13 -9.03
N SER A 38 -8.77 -23.69 -8.12
CA SER A 38 -9.90 -22.81 -8.40
C SER A 38 -9.48 -21.51 -9.07
N VAL A 39 -8.36 -20.90 -8.62
CA VAL A 39 -7.81 -19.71 -9.26
C VAL A 39 -7.26 -20.04 -10.65
N LEU A 40 -6.47 -21.11 -10.79
CA LEU A 40 -5.80 -21.44 -12.05
C LEU A 40 -6.76 -21.84 -13.18
N VAL A 41 -7.88 -22.51 -12.84
CA VAL A 41 -8.91 -22.90 -13.83
C VAL A 41 -9.96 -21.80 -14.04
N GLY A 42 -9.97 -20.76 -13.20
CA GLY A 42 -10.84 -19.59 -13.32
C GLY A 42 -12.20 -19.71 -12.65
N ASP A 43 -12.41 -20.69 -11.78
CA ASP A 43 -13.59 -20.84 -10.93
C ASP A 43 -13.65 -19.74 -9.87
N ALA A 44 -12.49 -19.34 -9.35
CA ALA A 44 -12.35 -18.20 -8.46
C ALA A 44 -11.60 -17.06 -9.15
N ASN A 45 -12.18 -15.86 -9.15
CA ASN A 45 -11.51 -14.66 -9.65
C ASN A 45 -10.64 -14.05 -8.54
N PRO A 46 -9.30 -14.00 -8.69
CA PRO A 46 -8.43 -13.41 -7.68
C PRO A 46 -8.72 -11.94 -7.46
N SER A 47 -8.68 -11.52 -6.21
CA SER A 47 -8.92 -10.13 -5.81
C SER A 47 -8.02 -9.68 -4.65
N GLY A 48 -6.97 -10.45 -4.36
CA GLY A 48 -5.95 -10.13 -3.37
C GLY A 48 -5.09 -8.96 -3.83
N LYS A 49 -4.63 -8.14 -2.86
CA LYS A 49 -3.69 -7.04 -3.09
C LYS A 49 -2.44 -7.27 -2.26
N LEU A 50 -1.27 -6.90 -2.80
CA LEU A 50 -0.01 -7.01 -2.07
C LEU A 50 0.00 -6.10 -0.83
N PRO A 51 0.26 -6.65 0.37
CA PRO A 51 0.28 -5.88 1.61
C PRO A 51 1.62 -5.17 1.87
N PHE A 52 2.54 -5.23 0.92
CA PHE A 52 3.84 -4.56 0.95
C PHE A 52 4.31 -4.19 -0.46
N THR A 53 5.37 -3.38 -0.53
CA THR A 53 6.04 -3.06 -1.80
C THR A 53 6.99 -4.19 -2.18
N TRP A 54 6.77 -4.83 -3.32
CA TRP A 54 7.64 -5.89 -3.83
C TRP A 54 8.81 -5.27 -4.59
N VAL A 55 9.97 -5.26 -3.99
CA VAL A 55 11.18 -4.65 -4.56
C VAL A 55 11.86 -5.57 -5.58
N LYS A 56 12.61 -5.00 -6.51
CA LYS A 56 13.42 -5.75 -7.48
C LYS A 56 14.66 -6.38 -6.85
N SER A 57 15.18 -5.72 -5.82
CA SER A 57 16.34 -6.18 -5.06
C SER A 57 16.33 -5.56 -3.67
N LEU A 58 17.09 -6.13 -2.74
CA LEU A 58 17.23 -5.61 -1.38
C LEU A 58 17.79 -4.18 -1.34
N LYS A 59 18.51 -3.73 -2.37
CA LYS A 59 18.99 -2.34 -2.47
C LYS A 59 17.87 -1.28 -2.50
N GLN A 60 16.64 -1.69 -2.82
CA GLN A 60 15.46 -0.83 -2.80
C GLN A 60 14.72 -0.85 -1.44
N VAL A 61 15.25 -1.55 -0.44
CA VAL A 61 14.71 -1.53 0.93
C VAL A 61 15.54 -0.55 1.75
N GLY A 62 14.90 0.37 2.49
CA GLY A 62 15.57 1.44 3.22
C GLY A 62 16.69 0.95 4.13
N ALA A 63 16.42 -0.03 4.97
CA ALA A 63 17.40 -0.61 5.90
C ALA A 63 18.62 -1.20 5.17
N HIS A 64 18.43 -1.89 4.04
CA HIS A 64 19.54 -2.40 3.23
C HIS A 64 20.28 -1.30 2.48
N ALA A 65 19.55 -0.31 1.94
CA ALA A 65 20.16 0.82 1.23
C ALA A 65 21.04 1.69 2.14
N LEU A 66 20.68 1.77 3.42
CA LEU A 66 21.41 2.52 4.46
C LEU A 66 22.42 1.67 5.23
N ASN A 67 22.54 0.37 4.91
CA ASN A 67 23.40 -0.61 5.60
C ASN A 67 23.12 -0.71 7.11
N THR A 68 21.84 -0.65 7.50
CA THR A 68 21.42 -0.79 8.89
C THR A 68 20.93 -2.21 9.22
N TYR A 69 20.51 -2.98 8.20
CA TYR A 69 20.15 -4.38 8.35
C TYR A 69 21.23 -5.29 7.72
N PRO A 70 21.63 -6.37 8.35
CA PRO A 70 21.13 -7.01 9.58
C PRO A 70 21.58 -6.38 10.89
N GLY A 71 22.15 -5.18 10.88
CA GLY A 71 22.65 -4.50 12.05
C GLY A 71 24.09 -4.89 12.39
N VAL A 72 24.52 -4.55 13.59
CA VAL A 72 25.89 -4.75 14.07
C VAL A 72 25.87 -5.59 15.35
N TRP A 73 26.74 -6.59 15.43
CA TRP A 73 26.89 -7.37 16.65
C TRP A 73 27.29 -6.47 17.80
N ARG A 74 26.52 -6.51 18.90
CA ARG A 74 26.82 -5.75 20.09
C ARG A 74 28.15 -6.25 20.70
N LYS A 75 28.99 -5.30 21.05
CA LYS A 75 30.31 -5.57 21.69
C LYS A 75 30.39 -4.85 23.02
N GLU A 76 30.82 -5.55 24.03
CA GLU A 76 31.18 -4.99 25.34
C GLU A 76 32.64 -5.29 25.60
N GLY A 77 33.44 -4.26 25.98
CA GLY A 77 34.88 -4.41 26.18
C GLY A 77 35.66 -4.92 24.95
N GLY A 78 35.12 -4.67 23.73
CA GLY A 78 35.73 -5.13 22.47
C GLY A 78 35.39 -6.55 22.05
N GLN A 79 34.69 -7.32 22.90
CA GLN A 79 34.24 -8.69 22.63
C GLN A 79 32.74 -8.73 22.33
N GLN A 80 32.33 -9.70 21.53
CA GLN A 80 30.91 -9.91 21.23
C GLN A 80 30.13 -10.26 22.49
N THR A 81 28.99 -9.60 22.73
CA THR A 81 28.14 -9.85 23.91
C THR A 81 27.61 -11.28 23.90
N PRO A 82 27.57 -11.98 25.05
CA PRO A 82 26.89 -13.27 25.13
C PRO A 82 25.44 -13.20 24.64
N GLY A 83 24.97 -14.24 23.94
CA GLY A 83 23.63 -14.30 23.43
C GLY A 83 23.46 -13.75 21.99
N ASN A 84 24.55 -13.38 21.32
CA ASN A 84 24.51 -12.93 19.91
C ASN A 84 23.52 -11.79 19.66
N ILE A 85 23.57 -10.75 20.48
CA ILE A 85 22.71 -9.57 20.35
C ILE A 85 23.18 -8.73 19.17
N ILE A 86 22.25 -8.34 18.31
CA ILE A 86 22.45 -7.45 17.18
C ILE A 86 21.74 -6.13 17.47
N ASP A 87 22.47 -5.03 17.35
CA ASP A 87 21.90 -3.68 17.39
C ASP A 87 21.54 -3.26 15.95
N GLU A 88 20.32 -2.80 15.77
CA GLU A 88 19.80 -2.33 14.48
C GLU A 88 19.30 -0.91 14.63
N ASP A 89 19.73 -0.01 13.74
CA ASP A 89 19.31 1.38 13.67
C ASP A 89 18.26 1.56 12.58
N TYR A 90 17.13 2.16 12.89
CA TYR A 90 16.07 2.50 11.94
C TYR A 90 16.33 3.86 11.28
N LYS A 91 17.46 3.99 10.56
CA LYS A 91 17.86 5.26 9.91
C LYS A 91 16.93 5.71 8.78
N GLU A 92 16.15 4.80 8.23
CA GLU A 92 15.08 5.12 7.27
C GLU A 92 13.90 5.88 7.91
N GLY A 93 13.78 5.85 9.24
CA GLY A 93 12.73 6.52 9.99
C GLY A 93 11.33 6.11 9.52
N ILE A 94 10.50 7.08 9.15
CA ILE A 94 9.13 6.86 8.68
C ILE A 94 9.03 6.29 7.26
N TYR A 95 10.16 6.20 6.55
CA TYR A 95 10.18 5.81 5.15
C TYR A 95 10.37 4.31 4.96
N VAL A 96 9.27 3.55 5.14
CA VAL A 96 9.21 2.10 4.94
C VAL A 96 8.31 1.76 3.76
N GLY A 97 8.64 0.73 3.00
CA GLY A 97 7.84 0.23 1.88
C GLY A 97 7.67 1.26 0.75
N TYR A 98 6.41 1.54 0.36
CA TYR A 98 6.13 2.50 -0.71
C TYR A 98 6.56 3.93 -0.37
N ARG A 99 6.62 4.30 0.91
CA ARG A 99 7.10 5.62 1.34
C ARG A 99 8.57 5.81 0.98
N TRP A 100 9.39 4.76 1.13
CA TRP A 100 10.79 4.76 0.73
C TRP A 100 10.97 4.84 -0.78
N THR A 101 10.25 4.01 -1.54
CA THR A 101 10.35 4.02 -3.01
C THR A 101 9.84 5.32 -3.61
N ASP A 102 8.81 5.95 -3.01
CA ASP A 102 8.35 7.30 -3.38
C ASP A 102 9.42 8.37 -3.10
N LEU A 103 10.04 8.34 -1.91
CA LEU A 103 11.13 9.26 -1.53
C LEU A 103 12.30 9.16 -2.51
N LYS A 104 12.71 7.95 -2.86
CA LYS A 104 13.82 7.68 -3.78
C LYS A 104 13.43 7.80 -5.26
N LYS A 105 12.13 7.97 -5.56
CA LYS A 105 11.57 7.97 -6.93
C LYS A 105 11.93 6.69 -7.68
N GLU A 106 11.97 5.58 -6.98
CA GLU A 106 12.30 4.28 -7.53
C GLU A 106 11.03 3.50 -7.88
N ARG A 107 11.09 2.76 -9.00
CA ARG A 107 10.00 1.89 -9.41
C ARG A 107 10.23 0.48 -8.87
N PRO A 108 9.38 -0.03 -7.97
CA PRO A 108 9.48 -1.40 -7.47
C PRO A 108 9.16 -2.43 -8.56
N GLU A 109 9.27 -3.71 -8.24
CA GLU A 109 8.78 -4.80 -9.11
C GLU A 109 7.26 -4.79 -9.17
N PHE A 110 6.60 -4.76 -7.99
CA PHE A 110 5.17 -4.52 -7.83
C PHE A 110 4.94 -3.54 -6.68
N ALA A 111 4.04 -2.59 -6.90
CA ALA A 111 3.70 -1.59 -5.91
C ALA A 111 2.91 -2.20 -4.74
N PHE A 112 2.94 -1.56 -3.58
CA PHE A 112 1.99 -1.84 -2.50
C PHE A 112 0.55 -1.70 -3.01
N GLY A 113 -0.30 -2.65 -2.69
CA GLY A 113 -1.68 -2.70 -3.16
C GLY A 113 -1.87 -3.24 -4.57
N HIS A 114 -0.79 -3.61 -5.29
CA HIS A 114 -0.89 -4.25 -6.60
C HIS A 114 -1.60 -5.61 -6.51
N GLY A 115 -2.42 -5.91 -7.49
CA GLY A 115 -3.09 -7.20 -7.68
C GLY A 115 -4.03 -7.14 -8.86
N LEU A 116 -3.95 -8.15 -9.73
CA LEU A 116 -4.76 -8.27 -10.93
C LEU A 116 -6.02 -9.12 -10.68
N SER A 117 -6.94 -9.05 -11.60
CA SER A 117 -8.20 -9.79 -11.63
C SER A 117 -8.41 -10.39 -13.02
N TYR A 118 -9.29 -11.36 -13.16
CA TYR A 118 -9.75 -11.88 -14.45
C TYR A 118 -10.81 -10.98 -15.11
N THR A 119 -11.11 -9.84 -14.48
CA THR A 119 -11.92 -8.76 -15.05
C THR A 119 -11.20 -7.43 -14.93
N THR A 120 -11.77 -6.38 -15.43
CA THR A 120 -11.21 -5.02 -15.39
C THR A 120 -12.17 -4.07 -14.69
N PHE A 121 -11.60 -3.06 -14.01
CA PHE A 121 -12.37 -2.06 -13.28
C PHE A 121 -11.99 -0.65 -13.70
N ALA A 122 -12.97 0.23 -13.75
CA ALA A 122 -12.79 1.67 -13.92
C ALA A 122 -13.21 2.40 -12.65
N LEU A 123 -12.34 3.28 -12.15
CA LEU A 123 -12.63 4.21 -11.07
C LEU A 123 -12.87 5.60 -11.67
N SER A 124 -13.95 6.26 -11.25
CA SER A 124 -14.34 7.58 -11.78
C SER A 124 -15.12 8.40 -10.75
N ASN A 125 -15.39 9.67 -11.07
CA ASN A 125 -16.29 10.55 -10.30
C ASN A 125 -15.92 10.68 -8.81
N LEU A 126 -14.64 10.88 -8.52
CA LEU A 126 -14.22 11.14 -7.15
C LEU A 126 -14.83 12.47 -6.65
N ARG A 127 -15.61 12.41 -5.59
CA ARG A 127 -16.21 13.55 -4.91
C ARG A 127 -15.99 13.47 -3.41
N ALA A 128 -15.99 14.64 -2.78
CA ALA A 128 -16.03 14.76 -1.33
C ALA A 128 -17.39 15.37 -0.95
N ASP A 129 -17.91 15.01 0.21
CA ASP A 129 -19.15 15.54 0.76
C ASP A 129 -19.03 17.02 1.16
N LYS A 130 -17.81 17.47 1.42
CA LYS A 130 -17.47 18.86 1.76
C LYS A 130 -16.07 19.22 1.23
N THR A 131 -15.74 20.51 1.22
CA THR A 131 -14.44 21.02 0.77
C THR A 131 -13.48 21.33 1.91
N ALA A 132 -13.97 21.36 3.15
CA ALA A 132 -13.17 21.58 4.34
C ALA A 132 -13.75 20.81 5.53
N MET A 133 -12.90 20.46 6.49
CA MET A 133 -13.28 19.83 7.75
C MET A 133 -12.60 20.49 8.92
N GLY A 134 -13.24 20.48 10.09
CA GLY A 134 -12.64 20.86 11.38
C GLY A 134 -11.96 19.67 12.03
N ARG A 135 -11.22 19.94 13.13
CA ARG A 135 -10.45 18.88 13.85
C ARG A 135 -11.34 17.81 14.50
N ASN A 136 -12.57 18.16 14.84
CA ASN A 136 -13.55 17.22 15.45
C ASN A 136 -14.56 16.69 14.43
N ASP A 137 -14.26 16.82 13.16
CA ASP A 137 -15.14 16.46 12.05
C ASP A 137 -14.56 15.31 11.23
N SER A 138 -15.33 14.82 10.30
CA SER A 138 -14.91 13.82 9.30
C SER A 138 -15.26 14.30 7.90
N ILE A 139 -14.61 13.72 6.90
CA ILE A 139 -14.89 13.97 5.48
C ILE A 139 -15.04 12.65 4.75
N ALA A 140 -16.06 12.54 3.91
CA ALA A 140 -16.37 11.36 3.12
C ALA A 140 -15.94 11.55 1.66
N PHE A 141 -15.12 10.63 1.16
CA PHE A 141 -14.73 10.55 -0.25
C PHE A 141 -15.46 9.41 -0.92
N THR A 142 -16.23 9.71 -1.95
CA THR A 142 -16.98 8.74 -2.73
C THR A 142 -16.42 8.65 -4.14
N VAL A 143 -16.20 7.43 -4.63
CA VAL A 143 -15.75 7.14 -5.98
C VAL A 143 -16.66 6.10 -6.61
N ASN A 144 -16.98 6.25 -7.87
CA ASN A 144 -17.71 5.22 -8.63
C ASN A 144 -16.74 4.16 -9.14
N VAL A 145 -17.06 2.90 -8.88
CA VAL A 145 -16.31 1.72 -9.37
C VAL A 145 -17.22 0.95 -10.30
N LYS A 146 -16.75 0.73 -11.52
CA LYS A 146 -17.46 -0.04 -12.55
C LYS A 146 -16.65 -1.27 -12.95
N ASN A 147 -17.26 -2.43 -12.98
CA ASN A 147 -16.71 -3.60 -13.64
C ASN A 147 -16.87 -3.44 -15.15
N THR A 148 -15.77 -3.27 -15.86
CA THR A 148 -15.74 -3.05 -17.31
C THR A 148 -15.45 -4.31 -18.12
N GLY A 149 -15.17 -5.43 -17.44
CA GLY A 149 -14.91 -6.71 -18.08
C GLY A 149 -16.10 -7.65 -18.07
N ALA A 150 -15.86 -8.89 -18.46
CA ALA A 150 -16.90 -9.90 -18.70
C ALA A 150 -17.09 -10.92 -17.56
N LYS A 151 -16.29 -10.81 -16.47
CA LYS A 151 -16.39 -11.70 -15.31
C LYS A 151 -16.73 -10.90 -14.06
N ALA A 152 -17.51 -11.50 -13.16
CA ALA A 152 -17.72 -10.95 -11.83
C ALA A 152 -16.41 -10.93 -11.04
N GLY A 153 -16.22 -9.95 -10.17
CA GLY A 153 -15.01 -9.83 -9.39
C GLY A 153 -15.02 -8.69 -8.39
N ALA A 154 -13.99 -8.63 -7.57
CA ALA A 154 -13.85 -7.56 -6.59
C ALA A 154 -12.64 -6.68 -6.85
N GLU A 155 -12.83 -5.36 -6.62
CA GLU A 155 -11.75 -4.37 -6.63
C GLU A 155 -11.60 -3.74 -5.24
N THR A 156 -10.37 -3.38 -4.88
CA THR A 156 -10.08 -2.67 -3.65
C THR A 156 -9.71 -1.22 -3.97
N VAL A 157 -10.60 -0.32 -3.60
CA VAL A 157 -10.35 1.13 -3.66
C VAL A 157 -9.44 1.51 -2.50
N GLN A 158 -8.40 2.27 -2.78
CA GLN A 158 -7.43 2.76 -1.80
C GLN A 158 -7.42 4.28 -1.79
N LEU A 159 -7.54 4.87 -0.61
CA LEU A 159 -7.48 6.31 -0.37
C LEU A 159 -6.16 6.67 0.31
N TYR A 160 -5.38 7.49 -0.35
CA TYR A 160 -4.14 8.06 0.18
C TYR A 160 -4.32 9.55 0.43
N ILE A 161 -3.68 10.06 1.46
CA ILE A 161 -3.63 11.49 1.77
C ILE A 161 -2.23 12.02 1.49
N HIS A 162 -2.18 13.12 0.77
CA HIS A 162 -1.00 13.95 0.52
C HIS A 162 -1.16 15.28 1.23
N ASP A 163 -0.22 15.62 2.10
CA ASP A 163 -0.11 16.93 2.71
C ASP A 163 0.70 17.84 1.77
N ARG A 164 0.10 18.93 1.31
CA ARG A 164 0.77 19.87 0.37
C ARG A 164 1.88 20.67 1.02
N LYS A 165 1.78 20.92 2.33
CA LYS A 165 2.73 21.77 3.05
C LYS A 165 2.77 21.39 4.53
N ALA A 166 3.55 20.38 4.86
CA ALA A 166 3.83 20.00 6.24
C ALA A 166 4.96 20.85 6.85
N SER A 167 4.90 21.10 8.15
CA SER A 167 6.00 21.74 8.92
C SER A 167 7.11 20.74 9.27
N VAL A 168 6.84 19.46 9.15
CA VAL A 168 7.76 18.34 9.41
C VAL A 168 7.95 17.49 8.15
N ASP A 169 8.97 16.66 8.15
CA ASP A 169 9.17 15.70 7.07
C ASP A 169 8.05 14.65 7.06
N ARG A 170 7.37 14.50 5.92
CA ARG A 170 6.26 13.56 5.75
C ARG A 170 6.40 12.80 4.43
N PRO A 171 5.90 11.54 4.38
CA PRO A 171 5.81 10.81 3.13
C PRO A 171 4.97 11.55 2.08
N VAL A 172 5.33 11.39 0.81
CA VAL A 172 4.59 11.98 -0.32
C VAL A 172 3.09 11.67 -0.24
N LYS A 173 2.73 10.50 0.23
CA LYS A 173 1.36 10.06 0.45
C LYS A 173 1.30 8.97 1.51
N GLU A 174 0.17 8.86 2.17
CA GLU A 174 -0.07 7.84 3.19
C GLU A 174 -1.44 7.20 2.98
N LEU A 175 -1.50 5.86 2.96
CA LEU A 175 -2.78 5.14 2.92
C LEU A 175 -3.55 5.43 4.22
N LYS A 176 -4.76 5.97 4.09
CA LYS A 176 -5.62 6.32 5.22
C LYS A 176 -6.97 5.61 5.21
N GLY A 177 -7.29 4.93 4.12
CA GLY A 177 -8.48 4.11 4.06
C GLY A 177 -8.52 3.23 2.81
N PHE A 178 -9.30 2.16 2.89
CA PHE A 178 -9.58 1.30 1.75
C PHE A 178 -10.94 0.63 1.91
N SER A 179 -11.52 0.23 0.77
CA SER A 179 -12.76 -0.54 0.75
C SER A 179 -12.77 -1.48 -0.44
N LYS A 180 -13.23 -2.71 -0.22
CA LYS A 180 -13.35 -3.73 -1.26
C LYS A 180 -14.80 -3.87 -1.68
N VAL A 181 -15.05 -3.87 -2.98
CA VAL A 181 -16.39 -3.97 -3.56
C VAL A 181 -16.45 -5.10 -4.58
N TRP A 182 -17.49 -5.94 -4.49
CA TRP A 182 -17.81 -6.97 -5.47
C TRP A 182 -18.79 -6.43 -6.51
N LEU A 183 -18.55 -6.71 -7.80
CA LEU A 183 -19.31 -6.22 -8.94
C LEU A 183 -19.52 -7.31 -9.99
N GLU A 184 -20.75 -7.45 -10.44
CA GLU A 184 -21.09 -8.24 -11.62
C GLU A 184 -20.60 -7.54 -12.91
N PRO A 185 -20.47 -8.25 -14.04
CA PRO A 185 -20.12 -7.64 -15.31
C PRO A 185 -21.03 -6.44 -15.66
N GLY A 186 -20.42 -5.30 -15.96
CA GLY A 186 -21.14 -4.05 -16.27
C GLY A 186 -21.69 -3.30 -15.05
N GLU A 187 -21.73 -3.91 -13.87
CA GLU A 187 -22.23 -3.27 -12.65
C GLU A 187 -21.34 -2.11 -12.21
N SER A 188 -21.99 -1.08 -11.64
CA SER A 188 -21.32 0.07 -11.02
C SER A 188 -21.84 0.29 -9.61
N LYS A 189 -20.93 0.57 -8.67
CA LYS A 189 -21.28 0.95 -7.29
C LYS A 189 -20.46 2.16 -6.86
N ASP A 190 -21.06 2.99 -6.04
CA ASP A 190 -20.35 4.04 -5.32
C ASP A 190 -19.72 3.47 -4.06
N VAL A 191 -18.43 3.72 -3.88
CA VAL A 191 -17.66 3.32 -2.72
C VAL A 191 -17.28 4.57 -1.94
N THR A 192 -17.63 4.62 -0.66
CA THR A 192 -17.37 5.75 0.22
C THR A 192 -16.34 5.34 1.28
N ILE A 193 -15.32 6.16 1.45
CA ILE A 193 -14.30 6.05 2.49
C ILE A 193 -14.34 7.34 3.31
N VAL A 194 -14.51 7.19 4.62
CA VAL A 194 -14.58 8.31 5.57
C VAL A 194 -13.26 8.38 6.32
N ILE A 195 -12.74 9.58 6.46
CA ILE A 195 -11.57 9.87 7.29
C ILE A 195 -11.89 10.98 8.28
N ASP A 196 -11.20 10.98 9.39
CA ASP A 196 -11.23 12.00 10.43
C ASP A 196 -9.87 12.71 10.58
N ASN A 197 -9.74 13.54 11.59
CA ASN A 197 -8.51 14.26 11.87
C ASN A 197 -7.30 13.36 12.13
N SER A 198 -7.48 12.15 12.62
CA SER A 198 -6.39 11.20 12.88
C SER A 198 -5.66 10.82 11.59
N ALA A 199 -6.39 10.76 10.48
CA ALA A 199 -5.81 10.47 9.16
C ALA A 199 -4.85 11.57 8.66
N LEU A 200 -4.99 12.79 9.16
CA LEU A 200 -4.17 13.95 8.79
C LEU A 200 -3.01 14.20 9.77
N SER A 201 -3.04 13.51 10.92
CA SER A 201 -2.11 13.73 12.01
C SER A 201 -0.75 13.07 11.78
N PHE A 202 0.27 13.65 12.37
CA PHE A 202 1.60 13.09 12.58
C PHE A 202 1.95 13.13 14.07
N TYR A 203 2.91 12.31 14.48
CA TYR A 203 3.42 12.34 15.85
C TYR A 203 4.48 13.43 15.98
N ASP A 204 4.26 14.38 16.87
CA ASP A 204 5.20 15.44 17.18
C ASP A 204 6.07 15.00 18.36
N GLU A 205 7.32 14.63 18.10
CA GLU A 205 8.26 14.11 19.10
C GLU A 205 8.61 15.16 20.16
N ALA A 206 8.64 16.43 19.80
CA ALA A 206 8.97 17.51 20.73
C ALA A 206 7.84 17.78 21.74
N GLN A 207 6.60 17.49 21.35
CA GLN A 207 5.41 17.66 22.20
C GLN A 207 4.85 16.33 22.69
N GLU A 208 5.44 15.21 22.29
CA GLU A 208 5.04 13.84 22.64
C GLU A 208 3.55 13.55 22.40
N GLN A 209 3.00 14.07 21.28
CA GLN A 209 1.57 13.93 20.96
C GLN A 209 1.29 13.85 19.45
N TRP A 210 0.12 13.27 19.12
CA TRP A 210 -0.43 13.32 17.78
C TRP A 210 -1.00 14.71 17.50
N ARG A 211 -0.64 15.27 16.35
CA ARG A 211 -1.03 16.62 15.94
C ARG A 211 -1.32 16.68 14.45
N SER A 212 -2.31 17.49 14.07
CA SER A 212 -2.57 17.88 12.69
C SER A 212 -2.36 19.38 12.51
N GLU A 213 -2.09 19.80 11.30
CA GLU A 213 -1.87 21.21 10.94
C GLU A 213 -2.96 21.68 9.98
N ASN A 214 -3.43 22.92 10.18
CA ASN A 214 -4.36 23.54 9.26
C ASN A 214 -3.69 23.73 7.89
N GLY A 215 -4.40 23.40 6.83
CA GLY A 215 -3.85 23.51 5.49
C GLY A 215 -4.60 22.70 4.45
N VAL A 216 -4.04 22.70 3.24
CA VAL A 216 -4.62 22.01 2.09
C VAL A 216 -4.01 20.63 1.96
N PHE A 217 -4.87 19.65 1.95
CA PHE A 217 -4.57 18.24 1.70
C PHE A 217 -5.15 17.78 0.36
N GLU A 218 -4.65 16.69 -0.16
CA GLU A 218 -5.20 16.00 -1.32
C GLU A 218 -5.53 14.56 -0.99
N ALA A 219 -6.75 14.16 -1.29
CA ALA A 219 -7.16 12.76 -1.35
C ALA A 219 -6.80 12.20 -2.73
N TRP A 220 -5.94 11.18 -2.77
CA TRP A 220 -5.55 10.47 -3.97
C TRP A 220 -6.16 9.08 -3.94
N VAL A 221 -6.92 8.72 -4.98
CA VAL A 221 -7.68 7.47 -5.03
C VAL A 221 -7.28 6.62 -6.23
N GLY A 222 -7.13 5.34 -5.97
CA GLY A 222 -6.79 4.33 -6.96
C GLY A 222 -6.87 2.92 -6.40
N ASN A 223 -6.17 1.98 -7.01
CA ASN A 223 -6.18 0.57 -6.62
C ASN A 223 -4.79 -0.02 -6.31
N ALA A 224 -3.75 0.81 -6.35
CA ALA A 224 -2.38 0.51 -5.92
C ALA A 224 -1.65 1.82 -5.64
N SER A 225 -0.56 1.78 -4.86
CA SER A 225 0.19 2.97 -4.47
C SER A 225 0.82 3.72 -5.65
N ASP A 226 1.04 3.07 -6.78
CA ASP A 226 1.55 3.65 -8.03
C ASP A 226 0.45 3.91 -9.08
N ASN A 227 -0.82 3.61 -8.77
CA ASN A 227 -1.95 3.81 -9.67
C ASN A 227 -3.07 4.63 -9.01
N LEU A 228 -2.79 5.91 -8.74
CA LEU A 228 -3.65 6.88 -8.07
C LEU A 228 -4.05 7.98 -9.07
N LYS A 229 -5.05 7.70 -9.90
CA LYS A 229 -5.42 8.58 -11.03
C LYS A 229 -6.40 9.68 -10.64
N LEU A 230 -7.15 9.51 -9.55
CA LEU A 230 -8.16 10.45 -9.11
C LEU A 230 -7.64 11.26 -7.93
N LYS A 231 -7.84 12.58 -7.96
CA LYS A 231 -7.38 13.49 -6.91
C LYS A 231 -8.44 14.51 -6.55
N LYS A 232 -8.59 14.80 -5.27
CA LYS A 232 -9.51 15.82 -4.75
C LYS A 232 -8.83 16.59 -3.61
N ALA A 233 -8.73 17.89 -3.76
CA ALA A 233 -8.23 18.77 -2.70
C ALA A 233 -9.34 19.07 -1.68
N PHE A 234 -8.94 19.23 -0.41
CA PHE A 234 -9.77 19.67 0.71
C PHE A 234 -8.90 20.39 1.74
N GLU A 235 -9.52 21.05 2.71
CA GLU A 235 -8.83 21.87 3.71
C GLU A 235 -9.13 21.37 5.14
N LEU A 236 -8.13 21.32 5.99
CA LEU A 236 -8.30 21.24 7.45
C LEU A 236 -8.26 22.66 8.03
N LYS A 237 -9.28 23.02 8.85
CA LYS A 237 -9.42 24.33 9.51
C LYS A 237 -9.30 24.23 11.03
#